data_adf87fdc0841faa32e10323f280dac06
#
_entry.id   adf87fdc0841faa32e10323f280dac06
#
_cell.length_a   1.000
_cell.length_b   1.000
_cell.length_c   1.000
_cell.angle_alpha   90.00
_cell.angle_beta   90.00
_cell.angle_gamma   90.00
#
_symmetry.space_group_name_H-M   'P 1'
#
loop_
_entity.id
_entity.type
_entity.pdbx_description
1 polymer ?
#
loop_
_entity_poly.entity_id
_entity_poly.type
_entity_poly.pdbx_seq_one_letter_code
_entity_poly.pdbx_strand_id
1 'polypeptide(L)'
;GKSTLADRLLEITGTVDKRVMRPQYLDQLELERERGITIKMAPVRMVYTLNSELYTLNLIDTPGHSDFSYEVSRALAAVEGAILLVDATQGIQAQTLANFESAKRVSLKIIGAVNKIDSASAEQVENSVQELSHLLNDDSSQIIKVSGKTGAGVPELLEAVIKRVP
;
A
#
# COMPACT_ATOMS: atom_id res chain seq x y z
N GLY A 1 4.48 -1.35 -8.41
CA GLY A 1 3.89 -1.72 -7.28
C GLY A 1 3.29 -0.67 -6.35
N LYS A 2 4.01 -0.29 -5.33
CA LYS A 2 3.48 0.60 -4.27
C LYS A 2 3.11 1.97 -4.79
N SER A 3 3.95 2.60 -5.58
CA SER A 3 3.69 3.94 -6.11
C SER A 3 2.53 3.96 -7.09
N THR A 4 2.31 2.86 -7.83
CA THR A 4 1.15 2.71 -8.71
C THR A 4 -0.15 2.63 -7.90
N LEU A 5 -0.14 1.92 -6.77
CA LEU A 5 -1.28 1.88 -5.87
C LEU A 5 -1.53 3.25 -5.24
N ALA A 6 -0.48 3.96 -4.85
CA ALA A 6 -0.60 5.33 -4.35
C ALA A 6 -1.27 6.25 -5.37
N ASP A 7 -0.91 6.15 -6.65
CA ASP A 7 -1.55 6.89 -7.74
C ASP A 7 -3.07 6.64 -7.77
N ARG A 8 -3.49 5.38 -7.62
CA ARG A 8 -4.94 5.03 -7.60
C ARG A 8 -5.64 5.59 -6.38
N LEU A 9 -4.99 5.59 -5.23
CA LEU A 9 -5.55 6.19 -4.02
C LEU A 9 -5.75 7.71 -4.19
N LEU A 10 -4.79 8.39 -4.81
CA LEU A 10 -4.92 9.83 -5.09
C LEU A 10 -6.05 10.15 -6.05
N GLU A 11 -6.26 9.32 -7.07
CA GLU A 11 -7.36 9.47 -8.02
C GLU A 11 -8.73 9.25 -7.36
N ILE A 12 -8.89 8.13 -6.65
CA ILE A 12 -10.19 7.73 -6.09
C ILE A 12 -10.66 8.67 -4.99
N THR A 13 -9.72 9.28 -4.26
CA THR A 13 -10.03 10.27 -3.23
C THR A 13 -10.20 11.68 -3.79
N GLY A 14 -9.98 11.86 -5.11
CA GLY A 14 -10.07 13.18 -5.75
C GLY A 14 -8.96 14.14 -5.36
N THR A 15 -7.89 13.64 -4.73
CA THR A 15 -6.74 14.43 -4.33
C THR A 15 -5.99 14.97 -5.54
N VAL A 16 -5.91 14.14 -6.60
CA VAL A 16 -5.34 14.52 -7.90
C VAL A 16 -6.37 14.21 -8.99
N ASP A 17 -6.64 15.19 -9.84
CA ASP A 17 -7.55 15.02 -10.98
C ASP A 17 -6.93 14.03 -11.97
N LYS A 18 -7.74 13.13 -12.54
CA LYS A 18 -7.30 12.17 -13.57
C LYS A 18 -6.58 12.81 -14.75
N ARG A 19 -6.95 14.04 -15.10
CA ARG A 19 -6.37 14.79 -16.23
C ARG A 19 -4.93 15.20 -15.99
N VAL A 20 -4.52 15.36 -14.71
CA VAL A 20 -3.15 15.75 -14.33
C VAL A 20 -2.38 14.58 -13.73
N MET A 21 -3.02 13.43 -13.57
CA MET A 21 -2.38 12.23 -13.05
C MET A 21 -1.31 11.72 -14.03
N ARG A 22 -0.18 11.35 -13.47
CA ARG A 22 0.94 10.74 -14.21
C ARG A 22 1.47 9.56 -13.38
N PRO A 23 2.09 8.54 -14.02
CA PRO A 23 2.69 7.43 -13.28
C PRO A 23 3.64 7.92 -12.19
N GLN A 24 3.58 7.31 -11.03
CA GLN A 24 4.43 7.64 -9.87
C GLN A 24 4.36 9.14 -9.50
N TYR A 25 3.13 9.66 -9.42
CA TYR A 25 2.88 11.08 -9.16
C TYR A 25 3.58 11.61 -7.89
N LEU A 26 3.68 10.79 -6.84
CA LEU A 26 4.34 11.18 -5.59
C LEU A 26 5.86 11.21 -5.67
N ASP A 27 6.45 10.60 -6.70
CA ASP A 27 7.90 10.57 -6.88
C ASP A 27 8.35 11.88 -7.55
N GLN A 28 8.80 12.83 -6.72
CA GLN A 28 9.15 14.18 -7.14
C GLN A 28 10.55 14.29 -7.77
N LEU A 29 11.47 13.40 -7.37
CA LEU A 29 12.82 13.40 -7.88
C LEU A 29 12.89 12.70 -9.23
N GLU A 30 13.63 13.26 -10.17
CA GLU A 30 13.82 12.66 -11.49
C GLU A 30 14.41 11.24 -11.39
N LEU A 31 15.37 11.05 -10.49
CA LEU A 31 15.98 9.74 -10.23
C LEU A 31 14.94 8.70 -9.76
N GLU A 32 13.97 9.12 -8.96
CA GLU A 32 12.88 8.24 -8.50
C GLU A 32 12.05 7.74 -9.69
N ARG A 33 11.72 8.63 -10.62
CA ARG A 33 10.93 8.30 -11.81
C ARG A 33 11.70 7.42 -12.78
N GLU A 34 12.96 7.74 -13.04
CA GLU A 34 13.82 6.95 -13.95
C GLU A 34 13.98 5.51 -13.47
N ARG A 35 14.16 5.31 -12.18
CA ARG A 35 14.41 3.99 -11.59
C ARG A 35 13.16 3.28 -11.11
N GLY A 36 12.01 3.96 -11.11
CA GLY A 36 10.76 3.42 -10.61
C GLY A 36 10.78 3.13 -9.12
N ILE A 37 11.55 3.89 -8.35
CA ILE A 37 11.69 3.73 -6.89
C ILE A 37 11.39 5.03 -6.17
N THR A 38 10.93 4.93 -4.93
CA THR A 38 10.70 6.06 -4.03
C THR A 38 11.92 6.26 -3.15
N ILE A 39 12.54 7.44 -3.21
CA ILE A 39 13.73 7.78 -2.40
C ILE A 39 13.32 8.68 -1.24
N LYS A 40 12.57 9.74 -1.52
CA LYS A 40 12.12 10.70 -0.52
C LYS A 40 10.64 10.56 -0.25
N MET A 41 10.29 10.31 1.02
CA MET A 41 8.89 10.21 1.44
C MET A 41 8.28 11.59 1.63
N ALA A 42 7.08 11.77 1.09
CA ALA A 42 6.27 12.96 1.30
C ALA A 42 4.87 12.54 1.72
N PRO A 43 4.39 13.00 2.89
CA PRO A 43 3.01 12.70 3.28
C PRO A 43 2.03 13.48 2.40
N VAL A 44 0.93 12.82 2.03
CA VAL A 44 -0.14 13.44 1.24
C VAL A 44 -1.46 13.28 2.00
N ARG A 45 -2.15 14.40 2.18
CA ARG A 45 -3.47 14.41 2.80
C ARG A 45 -4.52 14.07 1.76
N MET A 46 -5.32 13.06 2.07
CA MET A 46 -6.46 12.63 1.25
C MET A 46 -7.74 12.77 2.06
N VAL A 47 -8.84 13.11 1.40
CA VAL A 47 -10.17 13.17 2.01
C VAL A 47 -11.07 12.19 1.29
N TYR A 48 -11.75 11.33 2.05
CA TYR A 48 -12.62 10.31 1.50
C TYR A 48 -13.91 10.20 2.30
N THR A 49 -15.04 10.08 1.60
CA THR A 49 -16.34 9.93 2.23
C THR A 49 -16.76 8.46 2.20
N LEU A 50 -17.03 7.90 3.37
CA LEU A 50 -17.54 6.55 3.53
C LEU A 50 -18.79 6.58 4.39
N ASN A 51 -19.90 6.01 3.90
CA ASN A 51 -21.20 5.97 4.59
C ASN A 51 -21.65 7.36 5.10
N SER A 52 -21.49 8.37 4.25
CA SER A 52 -21.84 9.79 4.53
C SER A 52 -20.96 10.46 5.59
N GLU A 53 -19.92 9.80 6.07
CA GLU A 53 -18.92 10.39 6.97
C GLU A 53 -17.65 10.73 6.21
N LEU A 54 -17.07 11.88 6.55
CA LEU A 54 -15.85 12.39 5.92
C LEU A 54 -14.63 11.98 6.73
N TYR A 55 -13.67 11.36 6.09
CA TYR A 55 -12.41 10.93 6.71
C TYR A 55 -11.22 11.62 6.06
N THR A 56 -10.27 12.01 6.89
CA THR A 56 -8.97 12.52 6.43
C THR A 56 -7.92 11.44 6.63
N LEU A 57 -7.22 11.10 5.56
CA LEU A 57 -6.17 10.10 5.56
C LEU A 57 -4.86 10.77 5.15
N ASN A 58 -3.78 10.46 5.87
CA ASN A 58 -2.46 10.95 5.52
C ASN A 58 -1.63 9.77 5.00
N LEU A 59 -1.36 9.77 3.70
CA LEU A 59 -0.66 8.70 3.03
C LEU A 59 0.84 9.00 2.97
N ILE A 60 1.65 8.01 3.38
CA ILE A 60 3.11 8.04 3.18
C ILE A 60 3.47 6.84 2.32
N ASP A 61 3.99 7.09 1.12
CA ASP A 61 4.52 6.03 0.26
C ASP A 61 5.99 5.80 0.67
N THR A 62 6.30 4.57 1.06
CA THR A 62 7.63 4.23 1.59
C THR A 62 8.56 3.71 0.49
N PRO A 63 9.88 3.95 0.61
CA PRO A 63 10.86 3.29 -0.25
C PRO A 63 10.77 1.77 -0.11
N GLY A 64 10.80 1.06 -1.24
CA GLY A 64 10.75 -0.40 -1.26
C GLY A 64 12.13 -1.07 -1.29
N HIS A 65 13.19 -0.29 -1.45
CA HIS A 65 14.55 -0.81 -1.57
C HIS A 65 15.21 -0.97 -0.21
N SER A 66 16.03 -2.03 -0.05
CA SER A 66 16.70 -2.35 1.23
C SER A 66 17.62 -1.22 1.74
N ASP A 67 18.19 -0.43 0.84
CA ASP A 67 19.08 0.67 1.19
C ASP A 67 18.37 1.85 1.88
N PHE A 68 17.03 1.85 1.89
CA PHE A 68 16.21 2.91 2.49
C PHE A 68 15.50 2.46 3.78
N SER A 69 16.05 1.47 4.49
CA SER A 69 15.46 0.93 5.72
C SER A 69 15.28 1.98 6.83
N TYR A 70 16.18 2.97 6.89
CA TYR A 70 16.10 4.05 7.87
C TYR A 70 14.87 4.94 7.60
N GLU A 71 14.61 5.29 6.35
CA GLU A 71 13.43 6.09 5.96
C GLU A 71 12.15 5.32 6.23
N VAL A 72 12.12 4.02 5.97
CA VAL A 72 10.98 3.15 6.28
C VAL A 72 10.71 3.18 7.80
N SER A 73 11.74 3.01 8.62
CA SER A 73 11.60 3.05 10.09
C SER A 73 11.04 4.38 10.58
N ARG A 74 11.49 5.48 10.00
CA ARG A 74 10.96 6.82 10.36
C ARG A 74 9.49 6.97 9.97
N ALA A 75 9.10 6.50 8.79
CA ALA A 75 7.71 6.53 8.36
C ALA A 75 6.82 5.73 9.32
N LEU A 76 7.23 4.52 9.68
CA LEU A 76 6.48 3.65 10.57
C LEU A 76 6.27 4.25 11.96
N ALA A 77 7.23 5.05 12.43
CA ALA A 77 7.11 5.74 13.71
C ALA A 77 6.11 6.91 13.69
N ALA A 78 5.72 7.39 12.51
CA ALA A 78 4.87 8.56 12.33
C ALA A 78 3.40 8.24 12.00
N VAL A 79 3.04 6.96 11.87
CA VAL A 79 1.71 6.53 11.41
C VAL A 79 1.02 5.62 12.43
N GLU A 80 -0.29 5.47 12.30
CA GLU A 80 -1.11 4.62 13.15
C GLU A 80 -1.34 3.23 12.55
N GLY A 81 -1.16 3.09 11.25
CA GLY A 81 -1.34 1.83 10.54
C GLY A 81 -0.50 1.74 9.29
N ALA A 82 -0.38 0.55 8.75
CA ALA A 82 0.37 0.28 7.54
C ALA A 82 -0.35 -0.74 6.67
N ILE A 83 -0.22 -0.57 5.37
CA ILE A 83 -0.64 -1.56 4.38
C ILE A 83 0.60 -2.37 4.00
N LEU A 84 0.57 -3.67 4.28
CA LEU A 84 1.62 -4.58 3.82
C LEU A 84 1.21 -5.16 2.48
N LEU A 85 1.91 -4.75 1.44
CA LEU A 85 1.55 -5.06 0.06
C LEU A 85 2.42 -6.18 -0.51
N VAL A 86 1.78 -7.20 -1.05
CA VAL A 86 2.44 -8.33 -1.72
C VAL A 86 2.08 -8.33 -3.19
N ASP A 87 3.07 -8.45 -4.06
CA ASP A 87 2.87 -8.67 -5.48
C ASP A 87 2.49 -10.15 -5.71
N ALA A 88 1.28 -10.38 -6.20
CA ALA A 88 0.77 -11.75 -6.40
C ALA A 88 1.62 -12.58 -7.37
N THR A 89 2.33 -11.95 -8.30
CA THR A 89 3.21 -12.65 -9.25
C THR A 89 4.51 -13.14 -8.61
N GLN A 90 4.88 -12.60 -7.46
CA GLN A 90 6.13 -12.92 -6.78
C GLN A 90 5.94 -13.60 -5.41
N GLY A 91 4.79 -13.38 -4.76
CA GLY A 91 4.54 -13.85 -3.41
C GLY A 91 5.34 -13.06 -2.36
N ILE A 92 5.48 -13.63 -1.17
CA ILE A 92 6.22 -13.01 -0.08
C ILE A 92 7.72 -13.06 -0.36
N GLN A 93 8.36 -11.90 -0.29
CA GLN A 93 9.78 -11.70 -0.51
C GLN A 93 10.49 -11.38 0.81
N ALA A 94 11.82 -11.46 0.82
CA ALA A 94 12.62 -11.10 2.01
C ALA A 94 12.33 -9.67 2.48
N GLN A 95 12.13 -8.74 1.56
CA GLN A 95 11.78 -7.36 1.86
C GLN A 95 10.42 -7.24 2.54
N THR A 96 9.45 -8.07 2.15
CA THR A 96 8.12 -8.15 2.79
C THR A 96 8.26 -8.53 4.26
N LEU A 97 9.07 -9.55 4.54
CA LEU A 97 9.31 -10.02 5.91
C LEU A 97 10.01 -8.96 6.76
N ALA A 98 11.02 -8.30 6.20
CA ALA A 98 11.76 -7.24 6.89
C ALA A 98 10.85 -6.06 7.24
N ASN A 99 10.00 -5.64 6.32
CA ASN A 99 9.04 -4.56 6.54
C ASN A 99 7.97 -4.95 7.56
N PHE A 100 7.49 -6.18 7.50
CA PHE A 100 6.54 -6.72 8.49
C PHE A 100 7.12 -6.68 9.90
N GLU A 101 8.34 -7.16 10.09
CA GLU A 101 9.01 -7.14 11.39
C GLU A 101 9.20 -5.71 11.90
N SER A 102 9.56 -4.78 11.03
CA SER A 102 9.70 -3.37 11.40
C SER A 102 8.39 -2.76 11.88
N ALA A 103 7.28 -3.03 11.19
CA ALA A 103 5.96 -2.55 11.58
C ALA A 103 5.49 -3.18 12.89
N LYS A 104 5.76 -4.46 13.08
CA LYS A 104 5.41 -5.21 14.29
C LYS A 104 6.11 -4.65 15.53
N ARG A 105 7.38 -4.25 15.41
CA ARG A 105 8.15 -3.66 16.52
C ARG A 105 7.53 -2.40 17.07
N VAL A 106 6.87 -1.60 16.24
CA VAL A 106 6.23 -0.35 16.66
C VAL A 106 4.73 -0.53 16.88
N SER A 107 4.25 -1.77 16.93
CA SER A 107 2.87 -2.13 17.26
C SER A 107 1.82 -1.49 16.33
N LEU A 108 2.13 -1.32 15.06
CA LEU A 108 1.18 -0.78 14.09
C LEU A 108 0.06 -1.78 13.78
N LYS A 109 -1.12 -1.26 13.50
CA LYS A 109 -2.17 -2.05 12.85
C LYS A 109 -1.76 -2.29 11.40
N ILE A 110 -1.62 -3.56 11.01
CA ILE A 110 -1.20 -3.95 9.66
C ILE A 110 -2.40 -4.50 8.90
N ILE A 111 -2.62 -3.96 7.71
CA ILE A 111 -3.63 -4.45 6.76
C ILE A 111 -2.90 -5.13 5.61
N GLY A 112 -3.17 -6.41 5.40
CA GLY A 112 -2.59 -7.16 4.29
C GLY A 112 -3.33 -6.92 2.99
N ALA A 113 -2.58 -6.68 1.92
CA ALA A 113 -3.13 -6.52 0.57
C ALA A 113 -2.28 -7.25 -0.46
N VAL A 114 -2.96 -7.89 -1.41
CA VAL A 114 -2.33 -8.60 -2.52
C VAL A 114 -2.59 -7.80 -3.79
N ASN A 115 -1.51 -7.33 -4.41
CA ASN A 115 -1.54 -6.49 -5.61
C ASN A 115 -1.32 -7.30 -6.89
N LYS A 116 -1.61 -6.68 -8.00
CA LYS A 116 -1.45 -7.23 -9.36
C LYS A 116 -2.38 -8.41 -9.65
N ILE A 117 -3.58 -8.38 -9.08
CA ILE A 117 -4.60 -9.41 -9.36
C ILE A 117 -5.02 -9.43 -10.83
N ASP A 118 -4.78 -8.34 -11.56
CA ASP A 118 -5.03 -8.23 -13.01
C ASP A 118 -4.02 -9.02 -13.85
N SER A 119 -2.78 -9.17 -13.36
CA SER A 119 -1.68 -9.82 -14.09
C SER A 119 -1.38 -11.23 -13.59
N ALA A 120 -1.70 -11.55 -12.36
CA ALA A 120 -1.44 -12.84 -11.75
C ALA A 120 -2.54 -13.85 -12.08
N SER A 121 -2.19 -15.15 -12.07
CA SER A 121 -3.18 -16.22 -12.17
C SER A 121 -4.01 -16.31 -10.88
N ALA A 122 -5.18 -16.93 -10.96
CA ALA A 122 -6.04 -17.18 -9.80
C ALA A 122 -5.29 -17.94 -8.71
N GLU A 123 -4.47 -18.90 -9.09
CA GLU A 123 -3.64 -19.70 -8.18
C GLU A 123 -2.59 -18.83 -7.48
N GLN A 124 -1.89 -17.97 -8.22
CA GLN A 124 -0.91 -17.04 -7.65
C GLN A 124 -1.55 -16.09 -6.65
N VAL A 125 -2.72 -15.55 -6.97
CA VAL A 125 -3.46 -14.67 -6.08
C VAL A 125 -3.84 -15.40 -4.80
N GLU A 126 -4.42 -16.58 -4.91
CA GLU A 126 -4.85 -17.38 -3.75
C GLU A 126 -3.67 -17.78 -2.87
N ASN A 127 -2.56 -18.22 -3.46
CA ASN A 127 -1.35 -18.57 -2.72
C ASN A 127 -0.81 -17.37 -1.95
N SER A 128 -0.77 -16.19 -2.58
CA SER A 128 -0.31 -14.97 -1.92
C SER A 128 -1.24 -14.57 -0.78
N VAL A 129 -2.54 -14.71 -0.94
CA VAL A 129 -3.53 -14.44 0.11
C VAL A 129 -3.29 -15.37 1.30
N GLN A 130 -3.10 -16.67 1.07
CA GLN A 130 -2.86 -17.64 2.14
C GLN A 130 -1.54 -17.39 2.86
N GLU A 131 -0.46 -17.09 2.14
CA GLU A 131 0.84 -16.80 2.72
C GLU A 131 0.76 -15.54 3.60
N LEU A 132 0.11 -14.49 3.11
CA LEU A 132 -0.02 -13.22 3.84
C LEU A 132 -0.94 -13.36 5.05
N SER A 133 -2.05 -14.07 4.92
CA SER A 133 -2.96 -14.43 6.01
C SER A 133 -2.21 -15.14 7.13
N HIS A 134 -1.39 -16.11 6.77
CA HIS A 134 -0.58 -16.86 7.72
C HIS A 134 0.46 -15.98 8.42
N LEU A 135 1.15 -15.14 7.67
CA LEU A 135 2.15 -14.21 8.21
C LEU A 135 1.54 -13.22 9.21
N LEU A 136 0.37 -12.66 8.89
CA LEU A 136 -0.32 -11.70 9.74
C LEU A 136 -1.15 -12.35 10.85
N ASN A 137 -1.33 -13.65 10.81
CA ASN A 137 -2.24 -14.39 11.69
C ASN A 137 -3.66 -13.83 11.63
N ASP A 138 -4.09 -13.46 10.43
CA ASP A 138 -5.44 -12.97 10.12
C ASP A 138 -6.20 -14.03 9.31
N ASP A 139 -7.53 -13.94 9.32
CA ASP A 139 -8.35 -14.74 8.41
C ASP A 139 -8.10 -14.31 6.96
N SER A 140 -8.09 -15.25 6.03
CA SER A 140 -7.87 -14.95 4.60
C SER A 140 -8.90 -13.96 4.04
N SER A 141 -10.11 -13.91 4.60
CA SER A 141 -11.14 -12.94 4.21
C SER A 141 -10.76 -11.48 4.58
N GLN A 142 -9.81 -11.30 5.48
CA GLN A 142 -9.32 -9.99 5.89
C GLN A 142 -8.24 -9.42 4.94
N ILE A 143 -7.71 -10.25 4.05
CA ILE A 143 -6.71 -9.85 3.06
C ILE A 143 -7.42 -9.21 1.87
N ILE A 144 -7.02 -8.01 1.52
CA ILE A 144 -7.63 -7.24 0.43
C ILE A 144 -6.91 -7.54 -0.89
N LYS A 145 -7.67 -7.85 -1.93
CA LYS A 145 -7.14 -8.09 -3.27
C LYS A 145 -7.29 -6.83 -4.10
N VAL A 146 -6.19 -6.34 -4.65
CA VAL A 146 -6.18 -5.06 -5.37
C VAL A 146 -5.40 -5.13 -6.67
N SER A 147 -5.68 -4.18 -7.57
CA SER A 147 -4.82 -3.86 -8.70
C SER A 147 -4.56 -2.35 -8.72
N GLY A 148 -3.31 -1.97 -8.49
CA GLY A 148 -2.90 -0.57 -8.62
C GLY A 148 -3.01 -0.07 -10.05
N LYS A 149 -2.95 -0.97 -11.03
CA LYS A 149 -3.08 -0.63 -12.44
C LYS A 149 -4.53 -0.32 -12.83
N THR A 150 -5.47 -1.18 -12.44
CA THR A 150 -6.89 -1.06 -12.85
C THR A 150 -7.77 -0.34 -11.85
N GLY A 151 -7.34 -0.24 -10.60
CA GLY A 151 -8.14 0.30 -9.50
C GLY A 151 -9.03 -0.72 -8.81
N ALA A 152 -9.04 -1.98 -9.27
CA ALA A 152 -9.85 -3.03 -8.66
C ALA A 152 -9.46 -3.23 -7.19
N GLY A 153 -10.47 -3.34 -6.30
CA GLY A 153 -10.28 -3.57 -4.87
C GLY A 153 -9.78 -2.36 -4.07
N VAL A 154 -9.48 -1.24 -4.71
CA VAL A 154 -8.97 -0.04 -4.02
C VAL A 154 -10.01 0.58 -3.09
N PRO A 155 -11.32 0.69 -3.46
CA PRO A 155 -12.33 1.15 -2.51
C PRO A 155 -12.41 0.28 -1.26
N GLU A 156 -12.35 -1.03 -1.41
CA GLU A 156 -12.37 -1.99 -0.31
C GLU A 156 -11.16 -1.84 0.59
N LEU A 157 -10.00 -1.52 0.01
CA LEU A 157 -8.77 -1.24 0.76
C LEU A 157 -8.92 0.03 1.61
N LEU A 158 -9.45 1.11 1.03
CA LEU A 158 -9.74 2.35 1.77
C LEU A 158 -10.71 2.12 2.92
N GLU A 159 -11.76 1.35 2.67
CA GLU A 159 -12.73 0.99 3.72
C GLU A 159 -12.07 0.21 4.86
N ALA A 160 -11.20 -0.74 4.52
CA ALA A 160 -10.47 -1.51 5.52
C ALA A 160 -9.55 -0.61 6.36
N VAL A 161 -8.86 0.34 5.73
CA VAL A 161 -8.02 1.31 6.44
C VAL A 161 -8.85 2.13 7.41
N ILE A 162 -9.96 2.69 6.97
CA ILE A 162 -10.84 3.51 7.79
C ILE A 162 -11.40 2.74 8.97
N LYS A 163 -11.81 1.48 8.75
CA LYS A 163 -12.45 0.66 9.79
C LYS A 163 -11.46 0.04 10.79
N ARG A 164 -10.26 -0.29 10.34
CA ARG A 164 -9.31 -1.10 11.13
C ARG A 164 -8.18 -0.31 11.75
N VAL A 165 -7.76 0.81 11.14
CA VAL A 165 -6.70 1.67 11.70
C VAL A 165 -7.32 2.59 12.73
N PRO A 166 -6.73 2.70 13.95
CA PRO A 166 -7.28 3.53 15.03
C PRO A 166 -7.23 5.03 14.74
#